data_e257f414158e059c336cba7839f7c707
#
_entry.id   e257f414158e059c336cba7839f7c707
#
_cell.length_a   1.000
_cell.length_b   1.000
_cell.length_c   1.000
_cell.angle_alpha   90.00
_cell.angle_beta   90.00
_cell.angle_gamma   90.00
#
_symmetry.space_group_name_H-M   'P 1'
#
loop_
_entity.id
_entity.type
_entity.pdbx_description
1 polymer ?
#
loop_
_entity_poly.entity_id
_entity_poly.type
_entity_poly.pdbx_seq_one_letter_code
_entity_poly.pdbx_strand_id
1 'polypeptide(L)'
;MADNKKIINVQTKTKEADIQKKKSKIQWQKIKSKLKEYVKSPGSLVMFILIMLATLITVASMAYLVIYILINGIPYITLDLFAWKYTSENVSMLPALINTIIIVVFTLLLAVPIGIAAAVYLVEYSKRGSKLVKVIRVTTETLAGIPSIVFGLFGFLAFVLAFKWGYSLIAGVLTLAMMVLPTIIRTTEEALIAVPDMYREGSFGLGAGKLRTIFVIVIPAAVPGILSGVILAIGRIIGESAALIFTAGSVASVPELKGFFFSSTRTLAVHMYCLLSEGLYINQAYATAVILLVIVLIINWLSGIAAKKVGKE
;
A
#
# COMPACT_ATOMS: atom_id res chain seq x y z
N MET A 1 -49.31 12.59 -4.62
CA MET A 1 -48.14 11.94 -5.24
C MET A 1 -46.95 11.72 -4.29
N ALA A 2 -46.72 12.57 -3.30
CA ALA A 2 -45.60 12.45 -2.34
C ALA A 2 -45.74 11.26 -1.35
N ASP A 3 -46.97 10.94 -0.92
CA ASP A 3 -47.23 9.85 0.03
C ASP A 3 -47.00 8.44 -0.56
N ASN A 4 -47.34 8.24 -1.82
CA ASN A 4 -47.10 6.96 -2.48
C ASN A 4 -45.60 6.65 -2.65
N LYS A 5 -44.72 7.64 -2.84
CA LYS A 5 -43.27 7.48 -2.87
C LYS A 5 -42.67 7.10 -1.51
N LYS A 6 -43.22 7.61 -0.40
CA LYS A 6 -42.79 7.23 0.95
C LYS A 6 -43.17 5.79 1.30
N ILE A 7 -44.37 5.36 0.93
CA ILE A 7 -44.85 3.99 1.19
C ILE A 7 -44.02 2.96 0.39
N ILE A 8 -43.70 3.25 -0.88
CA ILE A 8 -42.84 2.37 -1.71
C ILE A 8 -41.40 2.28 -1.14
N ASN A 9 -40.83 3.39 -0.65
CA ASN A 9 -39.50 3.41 -0.07
C ASN A 9 -39.41 2.67 1.28
N VAL A 10 -40.48 2.67 2.07
CA VAL A 10 -40.57 1.90 3.33
C VAL A 10 -40.72 0.40 3.03
N GLN A 11 -41.52 0.03 2.05
CA GLN A 11 -41.69 -1.39 1.66
C GLN A 11 -40.44 -1.99 1.00
N THR A 12 -39.67 -1.20 0.24
CA THR A 12 -38.36 -1.64 -0.31
C THR A 12 -37.33 -1.86 0.78
N LYS A 13 -37.21 -0.92 1.73
CA LYS A 13 -36.29 -1.06 2.88
C LYS A 13 -36.63 -2.25 3.79
N THR A 14 -37.93 -2.51 4.04
CA THR A 14 -38.34 -3.71 4.81
C THR A 14 -38.06 -5.00 4.06
N LYS A 15 -38.29 -5.07 2.75
CA LYS A 15 -37.91 -6.24 1.93
C LYS A 15 -36.38 -6.48 1.89
N GLU A 16 -35.58 -5.44 1.77
CA GLU A 16 -34.12 -5.54 1.82
C GLU A 16 -33.61 -6.03 3.18
N ALA A 17 -34.19 -5.51 4.29
CA ALA A 17 -33.86 -5.96 5.63
C ALA A 17 -34.25 -7.44 5.87
N ASP A 18 -35.40 -7.89 5.34
CA ASP A 18 -35.81 -9.31 5.43
C ASP A 18 -34.95 -10.23 4.57
N ILE A 19 -34.52 -9.77 3.39
CA ILE A 19 -33.55 -10.53 2.55
C ILE A 19 -32.21 -10.63 3.23
N GLN A 20 -31.71 -9.57 3.87
CA GLN A 20 -30.47 -9.59 4.63
C GLN A 20 -30.57 -10.52 5.85
N LYS A 21 -31.67 -10.45 6.63
CA LYS A 21 -31.92 -11.38 7.74
C LYS A 21 -31.99 -12.86 7.29
N LYS A 22 -32.61 -13.11 6.14
CA LYS A 22 -32.70 -14.46 5.56
C LYS A 22 -31.34 -14.98 5.09
N LYS A 23 -30.53 -14.12 4.43
CA LYS A 23 -29.15 -14.44 4.06
C LYS A 23 -28.27 -14.72 5.28
N SER A 24 -28.36 -13.91 6.31
CA SER A 24 -27.65 -14.11 7.58
C SER A 24 -28.03 -15.42 8.28
N LYS A 25 -29.33 -15.76 8.36
CA LYS A 25 -29.78 -17.05 8.91
C LYS A 25 -29.27 -18.27 8.13
N ILE A 26 -29.27 -18.19 6.79
CA ILE A 26 -28.75 -19.27 5.93
C ILE A 26 -27.22 -19.42 6.13
N GLN A 27 -26.49 -18.32 6.26
CA GLN A 27 -25.06 -18.35 6.56
C GLN A 27 -24.78 -18.98 7.93
N TRP A 28 -25.55 -18.62 8.97
CA TRP A 28 -25.44 -19.21 10.30
C TRP A 28 -25.76 -20.70 10.32
N GLN A 29 -26.76 -21.16 9.58
CA GLN A 29 -27.08 -22.58 9.46
C GLN A 29 -25.97 -23.36 8.75
N LYS A 30 -25.37 -22.80 7.68
CA LYS A 30 -24.22 -23.39 6.99
C LYS A 30 -22.97 -23.47 7.92
N ILE A 31 -22.73 -22.45 8.73
CA ILE A 31 -21.65 -22.47 9.71
C ILE A 31 -21.88 -23.54 10.79
N LYS A 32 -23.10 -23.63 11.32
CA LYS A 32 -23.46 -24.68 12.31
C LYS A 32 -23.36 -26.09 11.75
N SER A 33 -23.77 -26.31 10.49
CA SER A 33 -23.66 -27.64 9.87
C SER A 33 -22.20 -28.03 9.64
N LYS A 34 -21.35 -27.10 9.18
CA LYS A 34 -19.90 -27.33 9.06
C LYS A 34 -19.22 -27.58 10.40
N LEU A 35 -19.57 -26.81 11.44
CA LEU A 35 -19.06 -27.06 12.80
C LEU A 35 -19.43 -28.46 13.31
N LYS A 36 -20.65 -28.95 13.04
CA LYS A 36 -21.06 -30.33 13.40
C LYS A 36 -20.25 -31.40 12.64
N GLU A 37 -19.84 -31.11 11.43
CA GLU A 37 -19.03 -32.00 10.60
C GLU A 37 -17.58 -32.10 11.13
N TYR A 38 -16.98 -30.95 11.57
CA TYR A 38 -15.68 -30.93 12.22
C TYR A 38 -15.65 -31.70 13.55
N VAL A 39 -16.75 -31.70 14.32
CA VAL A 39 -16.86 -32.43 15.59
C VAL A 39 -16.87 -33.95 15.39
N LYS A 40 -17.26 -34.45 14.20
CA LYS A 40 -17.29 -35.89 13.91
C LYS A 40 -15.93 -36.52 13.64
N SER A 41 -14.92 -35.73 13.28
CA SER A 41 -13.55 -36.19 13.05
C SER A 41 -12.58 -35.51 14.04
N PRO A 42 -11.99 -36.24 15.02
CA PRO A 42 -11.17 -35.62 16.05
C PRO A 42 -9.95 -34.87 15.49
N GLY A 43 -9.33 -35.35 14.43
CA GLY A 43 -8.21 -34.65 13.78
C GLY A 43 -8.62 -33.32 13.15
N SER A 44 -9.79 -33.26 12.52
CA SER A 44 -10.33 -32.01 11.93
C SER A 44 -10.70 -30.98 13.00
N LEU A 45 -11.22 -31.43 14.15
CA LEU A 45 -11.54 -30.57 15.29
C LEU A 45 -10.27 -29.93 15.88
N VAL A 46 -9.22 -30.73 16.08
CA VAL A 46 -7.93 -30.23 16.60
C VAL A 46 -7.35 -29.18 15.65
N MET A 47 -7.31 -29.45 14.33
CA MET A 47 -6.83 -28.49 13.34
C MET A 47 -7.67 -27.20 13.33
N PHE A 48 -9.00 -27.30 13.43
CA PHE A 48 -9.88 -26.15 13.52
C PHE A 48 -9.58 -25.29 14.75
N ILE A 49 -9.43 -25.93 15.92
CA ILE A 49 -9.09 -25.22 17.18
C ILE A 49 -7.74 -24.52 17.05
N LEU A 50 -6.71 -25.21 16.51
CA LEU A 50 -5.39 -24.63 16.33
C LEU A 50 -5.41 -23.40 15.39
N ILE A 51 -6.14 -23.47 14.27
CA ILE A 51 -6.29 -22.37 13.35
C ILE A 51 -7.03 -21.18 14.00
N MET A 52 -8.13 -21.45 14.72
CA MET A 52 -8.87 -20.43 15.45
C MET A 52 -8.02 -19.75 16.52
N LEU A 53 -7.24 -20.53 17.26
CA LEU A 53 -6.37 -20.04 18.32
C LEU A 53 -5.22 -19.21 17.75
N ALA A 54 -4.58 -19.66 16.65
CA ALA A 54 -3.57 -18.90 15.94
C ALA A 54 -4.13 -17.58 15.39
N THR A 55 -5.33 -17.62 14.79
CA THR A 55 -6.00 -16.40 14.29
C THR A 55 -6.32 -15.44 15.44
N LEU A 56 -6.84 -15.94 16.55
CA LEU A 56 -7.15 -15.12 17.73
C LEU A 56 -5.89 -14.45 18.29
N ILE A 57 -4.80 -15.21 18.46
CA ILE A 57 -3.53 -14.68 18.95
C ILE A 57 -3.00 -13.58 18.00
N THR A 58 -3.04 -13.82 16.70
CA THR A 58 -2.57 -12.84 15.71
C THR A 58 -3.40 -11.56 15.76
N VAL A 59 -4.72 -11.66 15.75
CA VAL A 59 -5.61 -10.48 15.83
C VAL A 59 -5.45 -9.76 17.18
N ALA A 60 -5.37 -10.50 18.28
CA ALA A 60 -5.19 -9.93 19.61
C ALA A 60 -3.84 -9.21 19.74
N SER A 61 -2.75 -9.77 19.22
CA SER A 61 -1.43 -9.12 19.25
C SER A 61 -1.40 -7.85 18.39
N MET A 62 -2.01 -7.86 17.19
CA MET A 62 -2.12 -6.65 16.37
C MET A 62 -2.97 -5.58 17.05
N ALA A 63 -4.13 -5.96 17.61
CA ALA A 63 -4.98 -5.03 18.34
C ALA A 63 -4.26 -4.44 19.55
N TYR A 64 -3.54 -5.28 20.32
CA TYR A 64 -2.74 -4.83 21.45
C TYR A 64 -1.70 -3.80 21.05
N LEU A 65 -0.92 -4.04 19.97
CA LEU A 65 0.09 -3.09 19.50
C LEU A 65 -0.54 -1.75 19.11
N VAL A 66 -1.64 -1.78 18.36
CA VAL A 66 -2.34 -0.55 17.95
C VAL A 66 -2.87 0.21 19.17
N ILE A 67 -3.54 -0.46 20.08
CA ILE A 67 -4.09 0.14 21.31
C ILE A 67 -2.96 0.70 22.18
N TYR A 68 -1.85 -0.04 22.33
CA TYR A 68 -0.69 0.40 23.08
C TYR A 68 -0.08 1.70 22.52
N ILE A 69 0.08 1.78 21.20
CA ILE A 69 0.56 3.00 20.51
C ILE A 69 -0.41 4.16 20.74
N LEU A 70 -1.73 3.93 20.62
CA LEU A 70 -2.73 4.98 20.82
C LEU A 70 -2.75 5.50 22.26
N ILE A 71 -2.71 4.62 23.26
CA ILE A 71 -2.74 5.01 24.68
C ILE A 71 -1.49 5.82 25.05
N ASN A 72 -0.31 5.41 24.56
CA ASN A 72 0.94 6.08 24.90
C ASN A 72 1.25 7.30 23.99
N GLY A 73 0.63 7.43 22.83
CA GLY A 73 0.93 8.49 21.89
C GLY A 73 -0.09 9.65 21.91
N ILE A 74 -1.39 9.38 22.04
CA ILE A 74 -2.43 10.43 21.99
C ILE A 74 -2.20 11.55 23.03
N PRO A 75 -1.84 11.27 24.30
CA PRO A 75 -1.63 12.33 25.30
C PRO A 75 -0.50 13.32 24.97
N TYR A 76 0.44 12.91 24.12
CA TYR A 76 1.62 13.70 23.76
C TYR A 76 1.51 14.39 22.40
N ILE A 77 0.34 14.38 21.76
CA ILE A 77 0.07 15.13 20.53
C ILE A 77 -0.17 16.60 20.93
N THR A 78 0.88 17.41 20.82
CA THR A 78 0.84 18.85 21.09
C THR A 78 0.93 19.65 19.80
N LEU A 79 0.57 20.94 19.83
CA LEU A 79 0.69 21.84 18.69
C LEU A 79 2.15 22.09 18.30
N ASP A 80 3.08 22.00 19.24
CA ASP A 80 4.52 22.17 19.00
C ASP A 80 5.08 21.13 18.04
N LEU A 81 4.50 19.91 18.01
CA LEU A 81 4.87 18.87 17.04
C LEU A 81 4.57 19.26 15.59
N PHE A 82 3.72 20.25 15.37
CA PHE A 82 3.35 20.77 14.05
C PHE A 82 4.06 22.08 13.70
N ALA A 83 5.08 22.50 14.47
CA ALA A 83 5.87 23.67 14.16
C ALA A 83 6.62 23.49 12.83
N TRP A 84 6.78 24.60 12.07
CA TRP A 84 7.44 24.57 10.75
C TRP A 84 8.92 24.19 10.81
N LYS A 85 9.62 24.63 11.86
CA LYS A 85 11.04 24.32 12.06
C LYS A 85 11.22 23.30 13.17
N TYR A 86 12.01 22.29 12.90
CA TYR A 86 12.45 21.32 13.91
C TYR A 86 13.47 21.98 14.84
N THR A 87 13.28 21.83 16.13
CA THR A 87 14.26 22.12 17.18
C THR A 87 14.26 20.98 18.18
N SER A 88 15.34 20.86 18.99
CA SER A 88 15.41 19.84 20.05
C SER A 88 14.35 20.04 21.14
N GLU A 89 13.78 21.24 21.27
CA GLU A 89 12.72 21.53 22.24
C GLU A 89 11.34 21.13 21.75
N ASN A 90 10.99 21.43 20.48
CA ASN A 90 9.66 21.19 19.94
C ASN A 90 9.52 19.82 19.25
N VAL A 91 10.62 19.20 18.86
CA VAL A 91 10.68 17.87 18.20
C VAL A 91 9.65 17.75 17.06
N SER A 92 9.51 18.83 16.29
CA SER A 92 8.46 18.94 15.26
C SER A 92 8.55 17.84 14.21
N MET A 93 7.40 17.21 13.91
CA MET A 93 7.27 16.21 12.86
C MET A 93 6.76 16.78 11.52
N LEU A 94 6.34 18.06 11.46
CA LEU A 94 5.76 18.65 10.25
C LEU A 94 6.71 18.61 9.05
N PRO A 95 8.02 18.96 9.18
CA PRO A 95 8.95 18.81 8.06
C PRO A 95 9.06 17.38 7.57
N ALA A 96 9.09 16.41 8.48
CA ALA A 96 9.15 14.99 8.14
C ALA A 96 7.87 14.49 7.43
N LEU A 97 6.72 15.02 7.80
CA LEU A 97 5.44 14.73 7.14
C LEU A 97 5.45 15.24 5.69
N ILE A 98 5.88 16.50 5.48
CA ILE A 98 6.00 17.08 4.14
C ILE A 98 6.98 16.27 3.30
N ASN A 99 8.13 15.92 3.83
CA ASN A 99 9.13 15.08 3.16
C ASN A 99 8.59 13.71 2.81
N THR A 100 7.74 13.12 3.65
CA THR A 100 7.07 11.85 3.34
C THR A 100 6.20 11.97 2.09
N ILE A 101 5.40 13.03 2.00
CA ILE A 101 4.55 13.29 0.82
C ILE A 101 5.42 13.48 -0.43
N ILE A 102 6.48 14.27 -0.33
CA ILE A 102 7.42 14.52 -1.42
C ILE A 102 8.03 13.22 -1.92
N ILE A 103 8.58 12.39 -1.03
CA ILE A 103 9.20 11.11 -1.38
C ILE A 103 8.17 10.16 -2.02
N VAL A 104 6.96 10.05 -1.46
CA VAL A 104 5.89 9.22 -2.02
C VAL A 104 5.57 9.64 -3.45
N VAL A 105 5.34 10.94 -3.68
CA VAL A 105 4.97 11.47 -5.01
C VAL A 105 6.07 11.18 -6.02
N PHE A 106 7.33 11.53 -5.74
CA PHE A 106 8.42 11.31 -6.70
C PHE A 106 8.72 9.83 -6.92
N THR A 107 8.63 9.00 -5.89
CA THR A 107 8.80 7.54 -6.04
C THR A 107 7.72 6.95 -6.95
N LEU A 108 6.45 7.32 -6.75
CA LEU A 108 5.36 6.83 -7.59
C LEU A 108 5.43 7.38 -9.02
N LEU A 109 5.79 8.65 -9.18
CA LEU A 109 5.96 9.26 -10.50
C LEU A 109 6.99 8.50 -11.36
N LEU A 110 7.99 7.92 -10.73
CA LEU A 110 9.00 7.10 -11.38
C LEU A 110 8.55 5.63 -11.51
N ALA A 111 8.10 5.02 -10.42
CA ALA A 111 7.87 3.58 -10.35
C ALA A 111 6.58 3.14 -11.08
N VAL A 112 5.51 3.95 -11.04
CA VAL A 112 4.21 3.56 -11.62
C VAL A 112 4.28 3.49 -13.16
N PRO A 113 4.77 4.49 -13.89
CA PRO A 113 4.86 4.40 -15.35
C PRO A 113 5.76 3.26 -15.80
N ILE A 114 6.91 3.08 -15.15
CA ILE A 114 7.86 2.00 -15.49
C ILE A 114 7.23 0.64 -15.21
N GLY A 115 6.58 0.49 -14.04
CA GLY A 115 5.94 -0.77 -13.65
C GLY A 115 4.78 -1.17 -14.56
N ILE A 116 3.92 -0.21 -14.93
CA ILE A 116 2.81 -0.45 -15.88
C ILE A 116 3.37 -0.80 -17.26
N ALA A 117 4.35 -0.05 -17.78
CA ALA A 117 4.95 -0.34 -19.08
C ALA A 117 5.58 -1.73 -19.13
N ALA A 118 6.31 -2.12 -18.07
CA ALA A 118 6.89 -3.46 -17.95
C ALA A 118 5.80 -4.54 -17.92
N ALA A 119 4.74 -4.38 -17.14
CA ALA A 119 3.65 -5.35 -17.06
C ALA A 119 2.90 -5.47 -18.40
N VAL A 120 2.63 -4.36 -19.08
CA VAL A 120 2.03 -4.36 -20.42
C VAL A 120 2.91 -5.13 -21.41
N TYR A 121 4.23 -4.91 -21.38
CA TYR A 121 5.16 -5.68 -22.20
C TYR A 121 5.07 -7.18 -21.91
N LEU A 122 5.07 -7.57 -20.63
CA LEU A 122 5.03 -8.98 -20.21
C LEU A 122 3.74 -9.69 -20.61
N VAL A 123 2.58 -9.01 -20.54
CA VAL A 123 1.28 -9.62 -20.80
C VAL A 123 0.91 -9.54 -22.29
N GLU A 124 1.07 -8.38 -22.89
CA GLU A 124 0.51 -8.10 -24.21
C GLU A 124 1.49 -8.32 -25.37
N TYR A 125 2.80 -8.04 -25.16
CA TYR A 125 3.79 -8.13 -26.25
C TYR A 125 4.60 -9.40 -26.24
N SER A 126 4.72 -10.06 -25.10
CA SER A 126 5.54 -11.24 -24.97
C SER A 126 4.89 -12.47 -25.58
N LYS A 127 5.68 -13.35 -26.20
CA LYS A 127 5.22 -14.67 -26.66
C LYS A 127 4.93 -15.57 -25.45
N ARG A 128 3.81 -16.29 -25.49
CA ARG A 128 3.49 -17.31 -24.48
C ARG A 128 4.64 -18.34 -24.40
N GLY A 129 5.20 -18.56 -23.19
CA GLY A 129 6.32 -19.48 -23.01
C GLY A 129 7.72 -18.89 -23.23
N SER A 130 7.86 -17.58 -23.44
CA SER A 130 9.15 -16.90 -23.58
C SER A 130 10.03 -17.11 -22.35
N LYS A 131 11.27 -17.60 -22.54
CA LYS A 131 12.26 -17.76 -21.47
C LYS A 131 12.58 -16.44 -20.78
N LEU A 132 12.63 -15.34 -21.52
CA LEU A 132 12.86 -14.00 -20.98
C LEU A 132 11.78 -13.57 -19.99
N VAL A 133 10.52 -13.80 -20.32
CA VAL A 133 9.39 -13.52 -19.41
C VAL A 133 9.50 -14.34 -18.13
N LYS A 134 9.83 -15.62 -18.25
CA LYS A 134 10.02 -16.50 -17.09
C LYS A 134 11.14 -15.96 -16.18
N VAL A 135 12.26 -15.52 -16.76
CA VAL A 135 13.38 -14.94 -16.01
C VAL A 135 12.93 -13.65 -15.30
N ILE A 136 12.27 -12.74 -16.02
CA ILE A 136 11.79 -11.49 -15.41
C ILE A 136 10.83 -11.76 -14.27
N ARG A 137 9.86 -12.67 -14.40
CA ARG A 137 8.94 -13.03 -13.32
C ARG A 137 9.66 -13.59 -12.09
N VAL A 138 10.57 -14.55 -12.29
CA VAL A 138 11.35 -15.13 -11.19
C VAL A 138 12.19 -14.04 -10.50
N THR A 139 12.84 -13.16 -11.28
CA THR A 139 13.61 -12.03 -10.73
C THR A 139 12.72 -11.09 -9.93
N THR A 140 11.55 -10.73 -10.46
CA THR A 140 10.58 -9.83 -9.78
C THR A 140 10.08 -10.45 -8.48
N GLU A 141 9.77 -11.75 -8.47
CA GLU A 141 9.37 -12.47 -7.26
C GLU A 141 10.50 -12.54 -6.23
N THR A 142 11.72 -12.79 -6.67
CA THR A 142 12.91 -12.83 -5.81
C THR A 142 13.16 -11.45 -5.19
N LEU A 143 13.12 -10.38 -6.00
CA LEU A 143 13.29 -9.00 -5.53
C LEU A 143 12.20 -8.60 -4.51
N ALA A 144 10.95 -9.03 -4.71
CA ALA A 144 9.88 -8.74 -3.78
C ALA A 144 10.09 -9.35 -2.37
N GLY A 145 10.87 -10.46 -2.29
CA GLY A 145 11.22 -11.13 -1.04
C GLY A 145 12.45 -10.58 -0.32
N ILE A 146 13.20 -9.68 -0.94
CA ILE A 146 14.42 -9.10 -0.33
C ILE A 146 14.03 -8.13 0.80
N PRO A 147 14.67 -8.21 2.00
CA PRO A 147 14.48 -7.24 3.07
C PRO A 147 14.82 -5.81 2.64
N SER A 148 14.03 -4.82 3.08
CA SER A 148 14.20 -3.42 2.67
C SER A 148 15.57 -2.83 2.99
N ILE A 149 16.19 -3.28 4.10
CA ILE A 149 17.55 -2.84 4.47
C ILE A 149 18.58 -3.18 3.40
N VAL A 150 18.41 -4.28 2.67
CA VAL A 150 19.33 -4.65 1.58
C VAL A 150 19.22 -3.68 0.41
N PHE A 151 18.00 -3.24 0.06
CA PHE A 151 17.80 -2.16 -0.90
C PHE A 151 18.44 -0.85 -0.42
N GLY A 152 18.32 -0.56 0.89
CA GLY A 152 18.98 0.60 1.50
C GLY A 152 20.49 0.56 1.37
N LEU A 153 21.12 -0.58 1.68
CA LEU A 153 22.56 -0.77 1.54
C LEU A 153 23.01 -0.71 0.08
N PHE A 154 22.24 -1.28 -0.85
CA PHE A 154 22.52 -1.16 -2.28
C PHE A 154 22.43 0.32 -2.72
N GLY A 155 21.37 1.01 -2.34
CA GLY A 155 21.19 2.44 -2.65
C GLY A 155 22.31 3.31 -2.05
N PHE A 156 22.75 3.00 -0.83
CA PHE A 156 23.89 3.64 -0.20
C PHE A 156 25.17 3.45 -1.02
N LEU A 157 25.51 2.22 -1.36
CA LEU A 157 26.72 1.91 -2.13
C LEU A 157 26.69 2.54 -3.52
N ALA A 158 25.54 2.44 -4.22
CA ALA A 158 25.41 2.92 -5.60
C ALA A 158 25.23 4.43 -5.67
N PHE A 159 24.21 4.99 -4.99
CA PHE A 159 23.84 6.40 -5.18
C PHE A 159 24.62 7.33 -4.26
N VAL A 160 24.75 6.97 -2.96
CA VAL A 160 25.41 7.83 -1.99
C VAL A 160 26.92 7.83 -2.19
N LEU A 161 27.54 6.66 -2.32
CA LEU A 161 29.00 6.53 -2.41
C LEU A 161 29.51 6.56 -3.86
N ALA A 162 29.07 5.64 -4.73
CA ALA A 162 29.64 5.50 -6.07
C ALA A 162 29.30 6.70 -6.96
N PHE A 163 28.06 7.18 -6.95
CA PHE A 163 27.66 8.38 -7.69
C PHE A 163 27.99 9.67 -6.94
N LYS A 164 28.45 9.58 -5.68
CA LYS A 164 28.84 10.72 -4.83
C LYS A 164 27.72 11.74 -4.62
N TRP A 165 26.46 11.29 -4.63
CA TRP A 165 25.32 12.18 -4.40
C TRP A 165 25.13 12.54 -2.91
N GLY A 166 25.79 11.81 -2.02
CA GLY A 166 25.56 11.93 -0.58
C GLY A 166 24.16 11.45 -0.18
N TYR A 167 23.83 11.61 1.09
CA TYR A 167 22.45 11.39 1.56
C TYR A 167 21.54 12.42 0.91
N SER A 168 20.57 11.98 0.14
CA SER A 168 19.79 12.88 -0.69
C SER A 168 18.38 12.34 -1.00
N LEU A 169 17.46 13.27 -1.23
CA LEU A 169 16.09 12.94 -1.65
C LEU A 169 16.09 11.99 -2.86
N ILE A 170 16.89 12.27 -3.87
CA ILE A 170 16.92 11.47 -5.10
C ILE A 170 17.46 10.06 -4.86
N ALA A 171 18.47 9.87 -4.00
CA ALA A 171 18.97 8.56 -3.63
C ALA A 171 17.87 7.74 -2.92
N GLY A 172 17.10 8.38 -2.02
CA GLY A 172 15.95 7.77 -1.38
C GLY A 172 14.84 7.39 -2.37
N VAL A 173 14.45 8.31 -3.25
CA VAL A 173 13.42 8.09 -4.28
C VAL A 173 13.77 6.93 -5.20
N LEU A 174 15.00 6.88 -5.73
CA LEU A 174 15.42 5.80 -6.61
C LEU A 174 15.48 4.44 -5.90
N THR A 175 15.95 4.41 -4.66
CA THR A 175 15.99 3.18 -3.85
C THR A 175 14.58 2.66 -3.58
N LEU A 176 13.66 3.54 -3.19
CA LEU A 176 12.27 3.15 -2.98
C LEU A 176 11.57 2.76 -4.27
N ALA A 177 11.85 3.45 -5.38
CA ALA A 177 11.30 3.07 -6.68
C ALA A 177 11.70 1.64 -7.06
N MET A 178 12.98 1.28 -6.92
CA MET A 178 13.45 -0.09 -7.14
C MET A 178 12.77 -1.10 -6.21
N MET A 179 12.55 -0.74 -4.94
CA MET A 179 11.92 -1.60 -3.95
C MET A 179 10.44 -1.87 -4.23
N VAL A 180 9.69 -0.88 -4.74
CA VAL A 180 8.24 -1.02 -4.99
C VAL A 180 7.92 -1.49 -6.41
N LEU A 181 8.85 -1.35 -7.35
CA LEU A 181 8.70 -1.72 -8.75
C LEU A 181 8.23 -3.18 -8.94
N PRO A 182 8.80 -4.20 -8.27
CA PRO A 182 8.33 -5.57 -8.35
C PRO A 182 6.85 -5.73 -7.97
N THR A 183 6.40 -5.05 -6.92
CA THR A 183 5.00 -5.08 -6.49
C THR A 183 4.08 -4.47 -7.53
N ILE A 184 4.44 -3.31 -8.09
CA ILE A 184 3.64 -2.63 -9.12
C ILE A 184 3.57 -3.47 -10.40
N ILE A 185 4.70 -4.04 -10.85
CA ILE A 185 4.74 -4.91 -12.04
C ILE A 185 3.80 -6.09 -11.85
N ARG A 186 3.93 -6.81 -10.73
CA ARG A 186 3.17 -8.03 -10.46
C ARG A 186 1.66 -7.76 -10.37
N THR A 187 1.26 -6.77 -9.58
CA THR A 187 -0.17 -6.44 -9.43
C THR A 187 -0.79 -5.92 -10.72
N THR A 188 -0.03 -5.17 -11.51
CA THR A 188 -0.46 -4.72 -12.84
C THR A 188 -0.57 -5.90 -13.81
N GLU A 189 0.39 -6.82 -13.80
CA GLU A 189 0.34 -8.04 -14.61
C GLU A 189 -0.91 -8.88 -14.28
N GLU A 190 -1.17 -9.12 -12.99
CA GLU A 190 -2.36 -9.83 -12.52
C GLU A 190 -3.66 -9.12 -12.95
N ALA A 191 -3.70 -7.79 -12.87
CA ALA A 191 -4.84 -6.99 -13.31
C ALA A 191 -5.09 -7.07 -14.82
N LEU A 192 -4.02 -7.04 -15.64
CA LEU A 192 -4.12 -7.16 -17.10
C LEU A 192 -4.56 -8.56 -17.53
N ILE A 193 -4.08 -9.62 -16.84
CA ILE A 193 -4.48 -11.02 -17.11
C ILE A 193 -5.96 -11.25 -16.72
N ALA A 194 -6.46 -10.55 -15.70
CA ALA A 194 -7.86 -10.67 -15.27
C ALA A 194 -8.85 -10.08 -16.28
N VAL A 195 -8.42 -9.27 -17.24
CA VAL A 195 -9.28 -8.74 -18.31
C VAL A 195 -9.62 -9.87 -19.28
N PRO A 196 -10.93 -10.19 -19.52
CA PRO A 196 -11.34 -11.27 -20.41
C PRO A 196 -10.83 -11.08 -21.86
N ASP A 197 -10.36 -12.16 -22.47
CA ASP A 197 -9.81 -12.12 -23.84
C ASP A 197 -10.84 -11.66 -24.88
N MET A 198 -12.14 -11.86 -24.63
CA MET A 198 -13.23 -11.39 -25.49
C MET A 198 -13.19 -9.86 -25.75
N TYR A 199 -12.67 -9.06 -24.82
CA TYR A 199 -12.50 -7.62 -25.05
C TYR A 199 -11.42 -7.33 -26.10
N ARG A 200 -10.34 -8.12 -26.09
CA ARG A 200 -9.27 -8.03 -27.07
C ARG A 200 -9.73 -8.48 -28.44
N GLU A 201 -10.37 -9.64 -28.50
CA GLU A 201 -10.90 -10.25 -29.73
C GLU A 201 -11.97 -9.36 -30.38
N GLY A 202 -12.91 -8.83 -29.59
CA GLY A 202 -13.94 -7.90 -30.09
C GLY A 202 -13.32 -6.62 -30.68
N SER A 203 -12.30 -6.06 -30.03
CA SER A 203 -11.58 -4.89 -30.54
C SER A 203 -10.86 -5.17 -31.86
N PHE A 204 -10.17 -6.31 -31.96
CA PHE A 204 -9.50 -6.75 -33.18
C PHE A 204 -10.50 -7.03 -34.31
N GLY A 205 -11.65 -7.63 -33.98
CA GLY A 205 -12.74 -7.89 -34.93
C GLY A 205 -13.34 -6.62 -35.54
N LEU A 206 -13.29 -5.49 -34.79
CA LEU A 206 -13.67 -4.16 -35.30
C LEU A 206 -12.53 -3.43 -36.05
N GLY A 207 -11.40 -4.10 -36.28
CA GLY A 207 -10.27 -3.56 -37.04
C GLY A 207 -9.32 -2.67 -36.20
N ALA A 208 -9.45 -2.65 -34.87
CA ALA A 208 -8.53 -1.87 -34.04
C ALA A 208 -7.14 -2.53 -33.98
N GLY A 209 -6.10 -1.71 -34.09
CA GLY A 209 -4.71 -2.17 -33.90
C GLY A 209 -4.40 -2.48 -32.43
N LYS A 210 -3.33 -3.27 -32.21
CA LYS A 210 -2.92 -3.75 -30.88
C LYS A 210 -2.70 -2.62 -29.86
N LEU A 211 -2.00 -1.57 -30.23
CA LEU A 211 -1.77 -0.41 -29.35
C LEU A 211 -3.09 0.23 -28.92
N ARG A 212 -4.00 0.47 -29.85
CA ARG A 212 -5.30 1.07 -29.56
C ARG A 212 -6.11 0.18 -28.60
N THR A 213 -6.13 -1.12 -28.83
CA THR A 213 -6.80 -2.10 -27.95
C THR A 213 -6.24 -2.04 -26.53
N ILE A 214 -4.91 -2.00 -26.36
CA ILE A 214 -4.26 -1.94 -25.06
C ILE A 214 -4.64 -0.65 -24.31
N PHE A 215 -4.44 0.52 -24.94
CA PHE A 215 -4.61 1.79 -24.23
C PHE A 215 -6.07 2.22 -24.05
N VAL A 216 -6.97 1.81 -24.96
CA VAL A 216 -8.38 2.26 -24.93
C VAL A 216 -9.29 1.23 -24.24
N ILE A 217 -8.92 -0.04 -24.21
CA ILE A 217 -9.80 -1.10 -23.69
C ILE A 217 -9.15 -1.84 -22.53
N VAL A 218 -7.95 -2.41 -22.71
CA VAL A 218 -7.35 -3.32 -21.72
C VAL A 218 -6.89 -2.55 -20.48
N ILE A 219 -6.11 -1.49 -20.63
CA ILE A 219 -5.63 -0.69 -19.49
C ILE A 219 -6.80 -0.08 -18.70
N PRO A 220 -7.79 0.60 -19.32
CA PRO A 220 -8.95 1.11 -18.59
C PRO A 220 -9.72 0.02 -17.83
N ALA A 221 -9.92 -1.15 -18.42
CA ALA A 221 -10.55 -2.28 -17.74
C ALA A 221 -9.72 -2.84 -16.56
N ALA A 222 -8.38 -2.74 -16.63
CA ALA A 222 -7.46 -3.17 -15.59
C ALA A 222 -7.20 -2.12 -14.50
N VAL A 223 -7.59 -0.84 -14.70
CA VAL A 223 -7.30 0.27 -13.77
C VAL A 223 -7.65 -0.04 -12.31
N PRO A 224 -8.78 -0.65 -11.95
CA PRO A 224 -9.08 -0.97 -10.56
C PRO A 224 -8.03 -1.88 -9.90
N GLY A 225 -7.52 -2.86 -10.62
CA GLY A 225 -6.45 -3.75 -10.15
C GLY A 225 -5.09 -3.04 -10.09
N ILE A 226 -4.77 -2.21 -11.09
CA ILE A 226 -3.54 -1.39 -11.11
C ILE A 226 -3.53 -0.44 -9.91
N LEU A 227 -4.64 0.25 -9.64
CA LEU A 227 -4.78 1.14 -8.49
C LEU A 227 -4.56 0.40 -7.17
N SER A 228 -5.06 -0.84 -7.04
CA SER A 228 -4.81 -1.65 -5.84
C SER A 228 -3.31 -1.88 -5.61
N GLY A 229 -2.54 -2.14 -6.66
CA GLY A 229 -1.08 -2.27 -6.59
C GLY A 229 -0.38 -0.96 -6.20
N VAL A 230 -0.82 0.16 -6.75
CA VAL A 230 -0.30 1.49 -6.38
C VAL A 230 -0.57 1.81 -4.91
N ILE A 231 -1.76 1.47 -4.40
CA ILE A 231 -2.12 1.66 -2.99
C ILE A 231 -1.20 0.85 -2.07
N LEU A 232 -0.92 -0.41 -2.41
CA LEU A 232 0.02 -1.24 -1.66
C LEU A 232 1.43 -0.63 -1.67
N ALA A 233 1.87 -0.11 -2.81
CA ALA A 233 3.16 0.59 -2.93
C ALA A 233 3.20 1.85 -2.06
N ILE A 234 2.15 2.68 -2.03
CA ILE A 234 2.05 3.87 -1.16
C ILE A 234 2.22 3.47 0.31
N GLY A 235 1.46 2.47 0.77
CA GLY A 235 1.55 2.01 2.16
C GLY A 235 2.97 1.55 2.53
N ARG A 236 3.65 0.85 1.63
CA ARG A 236 5.02 0.40 1.81
C ARG A 236 6.02 1.57 1.86
N ILE A 237 5.88 2.56 0.99
CA ILE A 237 6.76 3.75 0.96
C ILE A 237 6.62 4.58 2.24
N ILE A 238 5.39 4.82 2.70
CA ILE A 238 5.12 5.66 3.90
C ILE A 238 5.73 5.05 5.16
N GLY A 239 5.64 3.72 5.30
CA GLY A 239 6.18 3.00 6.45
C GLY A 239 7.68 2.70 6.39
N GLU A 240 8.35 3.03 5.28
CA GLU A 240 9.74 2.65 5.09
C GLU A 240 10.68 3.57 5.88
N SER A 241 11.52 2.94 6.71
CA SER A 241 12.57 3.64 7.47
C SER A 241 13.96 3.10 7.16
N ALA A 242 14.13 1.78 7.12
CA ALA A 242 15.44 1.14 7.02
C ALA A 242 16.18 1.52 5.73
N ALA A 243 15.52 1.49 4.57
CA ALA A 243 16.13 1.87 3.31
C ALA A 243 16.45 3.36 3.24
N LEU A 244 15.60 4.21 3.82
CA LEU A 244 15.73 5.67 3.75
C LEU A 244 16.83 6.23 4.68
N ILE A 245 17.06 5.62 5.83
CA ILE A 245 18.16 6.01 6.72
C ILE A 245 19.50 5.93 6.00
N PHE A 246 19.70 4.93 5.16
CA PHE A 246 20.92 4.74 4.39
C PHE A 246 20.99 5.56 3.11
N THR A 247 19.90 6.12 2.62
CA THR A 247 19.87 6.77 1.30
C THR A 247 19.43 8.23 1.33
N ALA A 248 18.27 8.52 1.94
CA ALA A 248 17.74 9.88 2.06
C ALA A 248 18.37 10.63 3.25
N GLY A 249 18.77 9.90 4.29
CA GLY A 249 19.37 10.45 5.50
C GLY A 249 18.36 10.83 6.58
N SER A 250 18.77 11.71 7.52
CA SER A 250 18.02 11.98 8.74
C SER A 250 17.86 13.46 9.09
N VAL A 251 18.06 14.38 8.14
CA VAL A 251 17.93 15.83 8.39
C VAL A 251 16.44 16.21 8.46
N ALA A 252 16.05 16.81 9.58
CA ALA A 252 14.66 17.18 9.88
C ALA A 252 14.29 18.57 9.33
N SER A 253 14.57 18.82 8.06
CA SER A 253 14.16 20.05 7.36
C SER A 253 13.49 19.72 6.03
N VAL A 254 12.65 20.63 5.56
CA VAL A 254 12.14 20.54 4.19
C VAL A 254 13.25 21.01 3.24
N PRO A 255 13.52 20.29 2.12
CA PRO A 255 14.53 20.70 1.16
C PRO A 255 14.24 22.08 0.58
N GLU A 256 15.26 22.93 0.50
CA GLU A 256 15.17 24.20 -0.20
C GLU A 256 15.17 23.97 -1.73
N LEU A 257 14.57 24.90 -2.49
CA LEU A 257 14.54 24.83 -3.96
C LEU A 257 15.93 24.70 -4.58
N LYS A 258 16.92 25.38 -3.97
CA LYS A 258 18.32 25.26 -4.39
C LYS A 258 18.91 23.97 -3.82
N GLY A 259 19.11 22.96 -4.67
CA GLY A 259 19.62 21.65 -4.28
C GLY A 259 18.54 20.67 -3.80
N PHE A 260 17.28 20.91 -4.14
CA PHE A 260 16.11 20.14 -3.69
C PHE A 260 16.33 18.63 -3.74
N PHE A 261 16.78 18.08 -4.87
CA PHE A 261 16.97 16.64 -5.05
C PHE A 261 18.21 16.08 -4.33
N PHE A 262 19.21 16.92 -4.04
CA PHE A 262 20.45 16.51 -3.41
C PHE A 262 20.55 16.88 -1.92
N SER A 263 19.45 17.33 -1.34
CA SER A 263 19.36 17.60 0.09
C SER A 263 18.98 16.35 0.87
N SER A 264 19.60 16.13 2.03
CA SER A 264 19.20 15.05 2.94
C SER A 264 17.83 15.36 3.52
N THR A 265 16.99 14.32 3.60
CA THR A 265 15.59 14.44 4.03
C THR A 265 15.21 13.33 4.98
N ARG A 266 14.43 13.68 6.01
CA ARG A 266 13.85 12.73 6.99
C ARG A 266 12.37 12.56 6.72
N THR A 267 11.93 11.30 6.46
CA THR A 267 10.50 10.97 6.42
C THR A 267 9.93 10.79 7.83
N LEU A 268 8.61 10.69 7.94
CA LEU A 268 7.94 10.51 9.23
C LEU A 268 8.32 9.18 9.91
N ALA A 269 8.47 8.10 9.13
CA ALA A 269 8.94 6.81 9.64
C ALA A 269 10.40 6.88 10.13
N VAL A 270 11.29 7.57 9.40
CA VAL A 270 12.66 7.81 9.82
C VAL A 270 12.71 8.74 11.02
N HIS A 271 11.83 9.76 11.10
CA HIS A 271 11.72 10.65 12.25
C HIS A 271 11.38 9.87 13.53
N MET A 272 10.36 9.04 13.48
CA MET A 272 10.00 8.17 14.59
C MET A 272 11.17 7.27 15.03
N TYR A 273 11.89 6.68 14.06
CA TYR A 273 13.06 5.84 14.35
C TYR A 273 14.17 6.64 15.04
N CYS A 274 14.49 7.86 14.58
CA CYS A 274 15.51 8.70 15.19
C CYS A 274 15.15 9.05 16.65
N LEU A 275 13.90 9.44 16.91
CA LEU A 275 13.44 9.75 18.27
C LEU A 275 13.56 8.55 19.22
N LEU A 276 13.23 7.35 18.73
CA LEU A 276 13.37 6.13 19.52
C LEU A 276 14.84 5.76 19.76
N SER A 277 15.70 5.92 18.75
CA SER A 277 17.12 5.56 18.85
C SER A 277 17.90 6.52 19.76
N GLU A 278 17.50 7.78 19.82
CA GLU A 278 18.07 8.79 20.73
C GLU A 278 17.67 8.53 22.20
N GLY A 279 16.53 7.86 22.43
CA GLY A 279 16.04 7.50 23.77
C GLY A 279 15.53 8.67 24.62
N LEU A 280 15.64 9.90 24.13
CA LEU A 280 15.27 11.12 24.86
C LEU A 280 13.79 11.52 24.65
N TYR A 281 13.21 11.15 23.51
CA TYR A 281 11.90 11.62 23.05
C TYR A 281 10.92 10.49 22.78
N ILE A 282 10.89 9.48 23.65
CA ILE A 282 10.08 8.26 23.48
C ILE A 282 8.59 8.60 23.36
N ASN A 283 8.08 9.54 24.15
CA ASN A 283 6.68 9.93 24.13
C ASN A 283 6.29 10.61 22.82
N GLN A 284 7.16 11.48 22.29
CA GLN A 284 6.97 12.14 20.98
C GLN A 284 7.08 11.13 19.82
N ALA A 285 7.89 10.09 19.98
CA ALA A 285 7.96 8.99 19.03
C ALA A 285 6.61 8.22 18.98
N TYR A 286 5.97 7.95 20.13
CA TYR A 286 4.61 7.37 20.14
C TYR A 286 3.58 8.31 19.53
N ALA A 287 3.64 9.62 19.80
CA ALA A 287 2.77 10.60 19.15
C ALA A 287 2.96 10.60 17.63
N THR A 288 4.20 10.56 17.15
CA THR A 288 4.53 10.43 15.72
C THR A 288 3.99 9.13 15.12
N ALA A 289 4.08 8.00 15.85
CA ALA A 289 3.52 6.72 15.42
C ALA A 289 1.99 6.77 15.27
N VAL A 290 1.27 7.44 16.18
CA VAL A 290 -0.18 7.65 16.06
C VAL A 290 -0.51 8.44 14.79
N ILE A 291 0.19 9.54 14.54
CA ILE A 291 -0.03 10.35 13.33
C ILE A 291 0.26 9.54 12.06
N LEU A 292 1.36 8.78 12.04
CA LEU A 292 1.70 7.90 10.91
C LEU A 292 0.58 6.88 10.66
N LEU A 293 0.06 6.25 11.71
CA LEU A 293 -1.05 5.29 11.63
C LEU A 293 -2.30 5.95 11.06
N VAL A 294 -2.67 7.14 11.53
CA VAL A 294 -3.82 7.90 11.03
C VAL A 294 -3.65 8.26 9.55
N ILE A 295 -2.45 8.71 9.14
CA ILE A 295 -2.15 9.03 7.73
C ILE A 295 -2.31 7.80 6.84
N VAL A 296 -1.76 6.65 7.25
CA VAL A 296 -1.88 5.40 6.50
C VAL A 296 -3.34 4.97 6.37
N LEU A 297 -4.13 5.08 7.46
CA LEU A 297 -5.57 4.78 7.42
C LEU A 297 -6.34 5.70 6.46
N ILE A 298 -6.07 7.01 6.51
CA ILE A 298 -6.70 7.99 5.62
C ILE A 298 -6.35 7.71 4.17
N ILE A 299 -5.07 7.47 3.86
CA ILE A 299 -4.63 7.18 2.49
C ILE A 299 -5.26 5.89 1.98
N ASN A 300 -5.27 4.83 2.77
CA ASN A 300 -5.92 3.56 2.39
C ASN A 300 -7.43 3.74 2.16
N TRP A 301 -8.10 4.51 3.00
CA TRP A 301 -9.52 4.80 2.86
C TRP A 301 -9.83 5.61 1.60
N LEU A 302 -9.10 6.71 1.36
CA LEU A 302 -9.23 7.54 0.16
C LEU A 302 -8.94 6.75 -1.12
N SER A 303 -7.90 5.95 -1.10
CA SER A 303 -7.50 5.08 -2.21
C SER A 303 -8.56 4.03 -2.51
N GLY A 304 -9.19 3.44 -1.47
CA GLY A 304 -10.30 2.50 -1.61
C GLY A 304 -11.55 3.14 -2.22
N ILE A 305 -11.81 4.42 -1.93
CA ILE A 305 -12.91 5.18 -2.57
C ILE A 305 -12.58 5.44 -4.04
N ALA A 306 -11.34 5.87 -4.35
CA ALA A 306 -10.91 6.12 -5.71
C ALA A 306 -11.01 4.86 -6.59
N ALA A 307 -10.51 3.72 -6.09
CA ALA A 307 -10.60 2.44 -6.80
C ALA A 307 -12.06 2.00 -7.07
N LYS A 308 -12.98 2.21 -6.11
CA LYS A 308 -14.40 1.89 -6.29
C LYS A 308 -15.11 2.82 -7.28
N LYS A 309 -14.70 4.08 -7.37
CA LYS A 309 -15.31 5.05 -8.29
C LYS A 309 -14.92 4.76 -9.74
N VAL A 310 -13.65 4.46 -9.96
CA VAL A 310 -13.11 4.11 -11.29
C VAL A 310 -13.61 2.73 -11.77
N GLY A 311 -13.84 1.78 -10.88
CA GLY A 311 -14.36 0.45 -11.25
C GLY A 311 -15.88 0.40 -11.50
N LYS A 312 -16.60 1.52 -11.41
CA LYS A 312 -18.05 1.63 -11.69
C LYS A 312 -18.36 2.32 -13.03
N GLU A 313 -17.39 2.94 -13.65
CA GLU A 313 -17.44 3.47 -15.02
C GLU A 313 -16.94 2.41 -16.03
#